data_36b9d117b714badac0bfa322e98926e2
#
_entry.id   36b9d117b714badac0bfa322e98926e2
#
_cell.length_a   1.000
_cell.length_b   1.000
_cell.length_c   1.000
_cell.angle_alpha   90.00
_cell.angle_beta   90.00
_cell.angle_gamma   90.00
#
_symmetry.space_group_name_H-M   'P 1'
#
loop_
_entity.id
_entity.type
_entity.pdbx_description
1 polymer ?
#
loop_
_entity_poly.entity_id
_entity_poly.type
_entity_poly.pdbx_seq_one_letter_code
_entity_poly.pdbx_strand_id
1 'polypeptide(L)'
;MNVMEQCPVCGKRGIIKQVCYDSTAVFYECPVCGRYEYSMENNAYEELDYNELAPFLFYEGFRNQQSRVEHRYFSTKSREWCDIYTVEFRNGNNIAGMPVHMDQDIISLWFPKSFSQKVDMILLKLNELTEFVGQEIKLDIPSLLSCMFVRRFKSDNRETVADKELVKQALYMTSYLFEIGYVKGINCINGDVSRTDSYYGEISITPKGYDRIDQLQQRDNEGKDALVAMRFGSETLKLREAI
;
A
#
# COMPACT_ATOMS: atom_id res chain seq x y z
N MET A 1 -10.33 20.08 -15.54
CA MET A 1 -9.96 19.23 -16.69
C MET A 1 -9.13 18.06 -16.12
N ASN A 2 -9.66 16.83 -16.15
CA ASN A 2 -8.90 15.66 -15.64
C ASN A 2 -7.87 15.31 -16.71
N VAL A 3 -6.60 15.48 -16.40
CA VAL A 3 -5.50 15.08 -17.28
C VAL A 3 -5.12 13.66 -16.93
N MET A 4 -5.17 12.75 -17.90
CA MET A 4 -4.64 11.38 -17.72
C MET A 4 -3.12 11.44 -17.75
N GLU A 5 -2.49 11.23 -16.61
CA GLU A 5 -1.04 11.29 -16.43
C GLU A 5 -0.48 9.95 -15.93
N GLN A 6 0.81 9.93 -15.71
CA GLN A 6 1.53 8.84 -15.07
C GLN A 6 1.59 9.10 -13.56
N CYS A 7 1.32 8.08 -12.76
CA CYS A 7 1.45 8.16 -11.29
C CYS A 7 2.89 8.48 -10.90
N PRO A 8 3.15 9.55 -10.17
CA PRO A 8 4.52 9.93 -9.78
C PRO A 8 5.16 8.93 -8.82
N VAL A 9 4.35 8.12 -8.12
CA VAL A 9 4.84 7.14 -7.14
C VAL A 9 5.15 5.80 -7.79
N CYS A 10 4.18 5.15 -8.42
CA CYS A 10 4.36 3.79 -8.97
C CYS A 10 4.61 3.75 -10.48
N GLY A 11 4.39 4.86 -11.19
CA GLY A 11 4.57 4.93 -12.64
C GLY A 11 3.39 4.42 -13.47
N LYS A 12 2.26 4.00 -12.86
CA LYS A 12 1.06 3.57 -13.59
C LYS A 12 0.54 4.69 -14.48
N ARG A 13 0.24 4.38 -15.75
CA ARG A 13 -0.37 5.32 -16.69
C ARG A 13 -1.89 5.34 -16.57
N GLY A 14 -2.49 6.41 -17.06
CA GLY A 14 -3.95 6.54 -17.11
C GLY A 14 -4.60 6.84 -15.76
N ILE A 15 -3.86 7.45 -14.83
CA ILE A 15 -4.38 7.88 -13.55
C ILE A 15 -5.13 9.21 -13.66
N ILE A 16 -5.98 9.49 -12.68
CA ILE A 16 -6.63 10.78 -12.53
C ILE A 16 -5.74 11.69 -11.67
N LYS A 17 -5.49 12.91 -12.15
CA LYS A 17 -4.80 13.96 -11.41
C LYS A 17 -5.70 15.20 -11.39
N GLN A 18 -5.88 15.77 -10.22
CA GLN A 18 -6.64 16.98 -9.98
C GLN A 18 -5.82 17.96 -9.15
N VAL A 19 -5.73 19.20 -9.58
CA VAL A 19 -5.20 20.28 -8.74
C VAL A 19 -6.33 20.74 -7.84
N CYS A 20 -6.08 20.83 -6.52
CA CYS A 20 -7.06 21.31 -5.57
C CYS A 20 -7.45 22.76 -5.88
N TYR A 21 -8.69 23.13 -5.54
CA TYR A 21 -9.28 24.41 -5.92
C TYR A 21 -8.49 25.64 -5.43
N ASP A 22 -7.80 25.46 -4.29
CA ASP A 22 -6.93 26.48 -3.68
C ASP A 22 -5.48 26.44 -4.21
N SER A 23 -5.18 25.58 -5.18
CA SER A 23 -3.84 25.36 -5.75
C SER A 23 -2.77 24.95 -4.72
N THR A 24 -3.16 24.53 -3.51
CA THR A 24 -2.22 24.17 -2.42
C THR A 24 -1.85 22.71 -2.39
N ALA A 25 -2.56 21.87 -3.14
CA ALA A 25 -2.30 20.43 -3.21
C ALA A 25 -2.64 19.84 -4.59
N VAL A 26 -2.05 18.70 -4.89
CA VAL A 26 -2.36 17.88 -6.06
C VAL A 26 -2.87 16.54 -5.60
N PHE A 27 -4.07 16.20 -6.01
CA PHE A 27 -4.76 14.95 -5.70
C PHE A 27 -4.58 13.93 -6.82
N TYR A 28 -4.33 12.68 -6.45
CA TYR A 28 -4.15 11.57 -7.36
C TYR A 28 -5.11 10.42 -7.03
N GLU A 29 -5.65 9.82 -8.08
CA GLU A 29 -6.39 8.56 -8.02
C GLU A 29 -5.69 7.53 -8.89
N CYS A 30 -5.06 6.53 -8.25
CA CYS A 30 -4.25 5.52 -8.92
C CYS A 30 -4.78 4.12 -8.55
N PRO A 31 -5.00 3.21 -9.51
CA PRO A 31 -5.46 1.86 -9.19
C PRO A 31 -4.44 1.05 -8.37
N VAL A 32 -3.16 1.41 -8.43
CA VAL A 32 -2.07 0.78 -7.66
C VAL A 32 -1.90 1.43 -6.30
N CYS A 33 -1.76 2.76 -6.25
CA CYS A 33 -1.47 3.50 -5.01
C CYS A 33 -2.72 3.91 -4.22
N GLY A 34 -3.91 3.81 -4.84
CA GLY A 34 -5.12 4.33 -4.23
C GLY A 34 -5.23 5.85 -4.36
N ARG A 35 -5.91 6.48 -3.42
CA ARG A 35 -6.19 7.92 -3.40
C ARG A 35 -5.23 8.60 -2.44
N TYR A 36 -4.52 9.62 -2.94
CA TYR A 36 -3.57 10.38 -2.15
C TYR A 36 -3.39 11.79 -2.70
N GLU A 37 -2.94 12.71 -1.85
CA GLU A 37 -2.59 14.06 -2.25
C GLU A 37 -1.23 14.48 -1.71
N TYR A 38 -0.58 15.38 -2.44
CA TYR A 38 0.60 16.09 -1.99
C TYR A 38 0.30 17.57 -1.78
N SER A 39 0.65 18.09 -0.61
CA SER A 39 0.70 19.53 -0.39
C SER A 39 1.82 20.14 -1.23
N MET A 40 1.52 21.25 -1.91
CA MET A 40 2.52 22.02 -2.65
C MET A 40 3.21 23.07 -1.77
N GLU A 41 2.68 23.34 -0.57
CA GLU A 41 3.15 24.43 0.28
C GLU A 41 4.50 24.19 0.93
N ASN A 42 4.87 22.91 1.17
CA ASN A 42 6.06 22.54 1.94
C ASN A 42 7.02 21.62 1.20
N ASN A 43 6.94 21.50 -0.12
CA ASN A 43 7.69 20.51 -0.90
C ASN A 43 7.63 19.09 -0.28
N ALA A 44 6.55 18.78 0.43
CA ALA A 44 6.41 17.58 1.24
C ALA A 44 6.64 16.29 0.47
N TYR A 45 6.40 16.29 -0.84
CA TYR A 45 6.68 15.15 -1.71
C TYR A 45 8.19 14.94 -1.97
N GLU A 46 9.05 15.98 -1.81
CA GLU A 46 10.50 15.87 -1.98
C GLU A 46 11.17 15.24 -0.76
N GLU A 47 10.51 15.31 0.40
CA GLU A 47 10.97 14.73 1.66
C GLU A 47 10.66 13.24 1.79
N LEU A 48 9.73 12.71 0.96
CA LEU A 48 9.32 11.32 1.01
C LEU A 48 10.27 10.39 0.25
N ASP A 49 10.69 9.29 0.88
CA ASP A 49 11.41 8.21 0.18
C ASP A 49 10.42 7.38 -0.64
N TYR A 50 10.46 7.53 -1.95
CA TYR A 50 9.61 6.81 -2.89
C TYR A 50 9.78 5.29 -2.85
N ASN A 51 10.91 4.79 -2.35
CA ASN A 51 11.12 3.35 -2.16
C ASN A 51 10.27 2.78 -1.03
N GLU A 52 9.96 3.60 -0.03
CA GLU A 52 9.08 3.23 1.07
C GLU A 52 7.62 3.63 0.77
N LEU A 53 7.43 4.79 0.14
CA LEU A 53 6.10 5.33 -0.19
C LEU A 53 5.32 4.45 -1.17
N ALA A 54 5.97 3.93 -2.22
CA ALA A 54 5.27 3.12 -3.24
C ALA A 54 4.70 1.82 -2.64
N PRO A 55 5.47 1.02 -1.86
CA PRO A 55 4.90 -0.10 -1.11
C PRO A 55 3.85 0.35 -0.09
N PHE A 56 4.12 1.39 0.70
CA PHE A 56 3.17 1.89 1.69
C PHE A 56 1.79 2.15 1.06
N LEU A 57 1.74 2.92 -0.01
CA LEU A 57 0.48 3.20 -0.70
C LEU A 57 -0.11 1.96 -1.38
N PHE A 58 0.70 1.02 -1.84
CA PHE A 58 0.20 -0.24 -2.40
C PHE A 58 -0.47 -1.10 -1.34
N TYR A 59 0.06 -1.18 -0.15
CA TYR A 59 -0.47 -1.98 0.95
C TYR A 59 -1.63 -1.29 1.67
N GLU A 60 -1.49 -0.01 2.01
CA GLU A 60 -2.41 0.73 2.87
C GLU A 60 -3.37 1.66 2.09
N GLY A 61 -3.11 1.88 0.79
CA GLY A 61 -3.84 2.87 -0.01
C GLY A 61 -5.33 2.56 -0.15
N PHE A 62 -6.12 3.60 -0.14
CA PHE A 62 -7.58 3.56 -0.24
C PHE A 62 -8.03 3.39 -1.69
N ARG A 63 -8.39 2.15 -2.07
CA ARG A 63 -8.86 1.79 -3.42
C ARG A 63 -10.33 1.39 -3.40
N ASN A 64 -10.98 1.44 -4.56
CA ASN A 64 -12.32 0.89 -4.78
C ASN A 64 -13.40 1.37 -3.80
N GLN A 65 -13.26 2.57 -3.26
CA GLN A 65 -14.25 3.13 -2.33
C GLN A 65 -15.48 3.61 -3.12
N GLN A 66 -16.52 2.77 -3.14
CA GLN A 66 -17.77 3.09 -3.84
C GLN A 66 -18.68 4.01 -3.02
N SER A 67 -18.53 4.04 -1.71
CA SER A 67 -19.35 4.86 -0.81
C SER A 67 -18.74 6.24 -0.59
N ARG A 68 -19.52 7.31 -0.77
CA ARG A 68 -19.13 8.66 -0.39
C ARG A 68 -18.83 8.79 1.12
N VAL A 69 -19.42 7.94 1.95
CA VAL A 69 -19.27 7.96 3.42
C VAL A 69 -17.86 7.53 3.85
N GLU A 70 -17.16 6.73 3.03
CA GLU A 70 -15.83 6.19 3.34
C GLU A 70 -14.73 6.76 2.42
N HIS A 71 -14.96 7.93 1.87
CA HIS A 71 -14.06 8.55 0.91
C HIS A 71 -12.75 9.00 1.57
N ARG A 72 -11.82 8.06 1.81
CA ARG A 72 -10.51 8.32 2.43
C ARG A 72 -9.43 8.51 1.37
N TYR A 73 -8.42 9.27 1.75
CA TYR A 73 -7.20 9.43 0.95
C TYR A 73 -6.01 9.80 1.87
N PHE A 74 -4.79 9.42 1.49
CA PHE A 74 -3.59 9.86 2.20
C PHE A 74 -3.23 11.29 1.81
N SER A 75 -2.77 12.08 2.78
CA SER A 75 -2.40 13.49 2.59
C SER A 75 -1.10 13.83 3.31
N THR A 76 -0.24 14.63 2.67
CA THR A 76 0.96 15.21 3.29
C THR A 76 0.67 16.50 4.08
N LYS A 77 -0.57 16.96 4.13
CA LYS A 77 -1.01 18.04 5.03
C LYS A 77 -0.81 17.61 6.49
N SER A 78 -0.67 18.59 7.39
CA SER A 78 -0.48 18.29 8.82
C SER A 78 -1.60 17.42 9.40
N ARG A 79 -1.30 16.70 10.48
CA ARG A 79 -2.28 15.86 11.18
C ARG A 79 -3.48 16.69 11.64
N GLU A 80 -3.22 17.87 12.24
CA GLU A 80 -4.27 18.78 12.67
C GLU A 80 -5.20 19.20 11.52
N TRP A 81 -4.63 19.53 10.37
CA TRP A 81 -5.41 19.84 9.18
C TRP A 81 -6.29 18.65 8.75
N CYS A 82 -5.73 17.44 8.72
CA CYS A 82 -6.47 16.23 8.38
C CYS A 82 -7.62 15.95 9.34
N ASP A 83 -7.43 16.17 10.62
CA ASP A 83 -8.46 15.97 11.66
C ASP A 83 -9.62 16.96 11.46
N ILE A 84 -9.31 18.25 11.25
CA ILE A 84 -10.30 19.30 10.98
C ILE A 84 -11.08 18.95 9.71
N TYR A 85 -10.39 18.61 8.63
CA TYR A 85 -11.03 18.31 7.34
C TYR A 85 -11.90 17.04 7.39
N THR A 86 -11.53 16.07 8.21
CA THR A 86 -12.36 14.88 8.47
C THR A 86 -13.66 15.24 9.17
N VAL A 87 -13.63 16.17 10.13
CA VAL A 87 -14.85 16.68 10.79
C VAL A 87 -15.73 17.45 9.79
N GLU A 88 -15.13 18.33 8.98
CA GLU A 88 -15.84 19.07 7.94
C GLU A 88 -16.50 18.12 6.91
N PHE A 89 -15.84 17.04 6.52
CA PHE A 89 -16.42 16.03 5.63
C PHE A 89 -17.64 15.35 6.26
N ARG A 90 -17.55 14.95 7.53
CA ARG A 90 -18.67 14.31 8.26
C ARG A 90 -19.84 15.25 8.44
N ASN A 91 -19.60 16.54 8.54
CA ASN A 91 -20.62 17.60 8.66
C ASN A 91 -21.21 17.98 7.27
N GLY A 92 -20.71 17.43 6.18
CA GLY A 92 -21.16 17.75 4.82
C GLY A 92 -20.60 19.04 4.23
N ASN A 93 -19.65 19.70 4.89
CA ASN A 93 -19.04 20.96 4.44
C ASN A 93 -17.90 20.73 3.44
N ASN A 94 -17.34 19.51 3.39
CA ASN A 94 -16.27 19.11 2.48
C ASN A 94 -16.73 17.89 1.67
N ILE A 95 -16.53 17.92 0.36
CA ILE A 95 -16.93 16.85 -0.56
C ILE A 95 -15.75 16.00 -1.05
N ALA A 96 -14.51 16.40 -0.75
CA ALA A 96 -13.30 15.72 -1.25
C ALA A 96 -13.06 14.36 -0.57
N GLY A 97 -13.42 14.24 0.70
CA GLY A 97 -13.23 13.01 1.48
C GLY A 97 -12.56 13.26 2.83
N MET A 98 -12.19 12.17 3.49
CA MET A 98 -11.51 12.18 4.78
C MET A 98 -10.00 11.98 4.58
N PRO A 99 -9.17 13.02 4.76
CA PRO A 99 -7.73 12.89 4.66
C PRO A 99 -7.17 12.09 5.85
N VAL A 100 -6.20 11.25 5.54
CA VAL A 100 -5.39 10.55 6.54
C VAL A 100 -3.96 11.06 6.40
N HIS A 101 -3.42 11.64 7.46
CA HIS A 101 -2.07 12.20 7.45
C HIS A 101 -1.03 11.13 7.16
N MET A 102 -0.08 11.44 6.26
CA MET A 102 1.13 10.67 6.01
C MET A 102 2.34 11.58 5.97
N ASP A 103 3.43 11.11 6.56
CA ASP A 103 4.76 11.70 6.52
C ASP A 103 5.82 10.61 6.43
N GLN A 104 7.10 10.99 6.31
CA GLN A 104 8.19 10.02 6.20
C GLN A 104 8.34 9.17 7.46
N ASP A 105 8.07 9.71 8.64
CA ASP A 105 8.21 8.98 9.91
C ASP A 105 7.18 7.85 10.00
N ILE A 106 5.91 8.14 9.64
CA ILE A 106 4.83 7.15 9.59
C ILE A 106 5.18 6.05 8.60
N ILE A 107 5.62 6.42 7.39
CA ILE A 107 5.96 5.49 6.32
C ILE A 107 7.15 4.61 6.74
N SER A 108 8.21 5.20 7.29
CA SER A 108 9.39 4.46 7.74
C SER A 108 9.11 3.57 8.95
N LEU A 109 8.19 3.97 9.84
CA LEU A 109 7.75 3.11 10.94
C LEU A 109 6.99 1.88 10.44
N TRP A 110 6.13 2.06 9.46
CA TRP A 110 5.37 0.99 8.82
C TRP A 110 6.26 0.05 8.00
N PHE A 111 7.32 0.57 7.35
CA PHE A 111 8.11 -0.20 6.38
C PHE A 111 8.83 -1.39 7.02
N PRO A 112 8.71 -2.62 6.46
CA PRO A 112 9.28 -3.83 7.04
C PRO A 112 10.81 -3.78 7.08
N LYS A 113 11.38 -4.00 8.27
CA LYS A 113 12.82 -3.87 8.53
C LYS A 113 13.61 -5.12 8.15
N SER A 114 12.98 -6.31 8.17
CA SER A 114 13.64 -7.57 7.86
C SER A 114 13.12 -8.19 6.57
N PHE A 115 13.95 -9.06 5.98
CA PHE A 115 13.55 -9.82 4.80
C PHE A 115 12.33 -10.72 5.07
N SER A 116 12.29 -11.38 6.23
CA SER A 116 11.16 -12.23 6.61
C SER A 116 9.86 -11.45 6.78
N GLN A 117 9.92 -10.23 7.36
CA GLN A 117 8.75 -9.36 7.43
C GLN A 117 8.22 -8.99 6.03
N LYS A 118 9.13 -8.69 5.08
CA LYS A 118 8.72 -8.43 3.69
C LYS A 118 8.01 -9.62 3.07
N VAL A 119 8.57 -10.82 3.24
CA VAL A 119 7.99 -12.08 2.74
C VAL A 119 6.60 -12.32 3.31
N ASP A 120 6.44 -12.16 4.62
CA ASP A 120 5.17 -12.33 5.30
C ASP A 120 4.13 -11.31 4.82
N MET A 121 4.52 -10.03 4.69
CA MET A 121 3.64 -8.98 4.16
C MET A 121 3.23 -9.23 2.72
N ILE A 122 4.16 -9.67 1.85
CA ILE A 122 3.85 -10.04 0.47
C ILE A 122 2.80 -11.14 0.44
N LEU A 123 2.99 -12.18 1.24
CA LEU A 123 2.09 -13.32 1.28
C LEU A 123 0.68 -12.92 1.75
N LEU A 124 0.58 -12.11 2.80
CA LEU A 124 -0.69 -11.54 3.28
C LEU A 124 -1.35 -10.68 2.19
N LYS A 125 -0.58 -9.85 1.49
CA LYS A 125 -1.11 -9.01 0.42
C LYS A 125 -1.60 -9.81 -0.77
N LEU A 126 -0.89 -10.84 -1.17
CA LEU A 126 -1.35 -11.77 -2.22
C LEU A 126 -2.69 -12.42 -1.81
N ASN A 127 -2.84 -12.79 -0.54
CA ASN A 127 -4.11 -13.33 -0.04
C ASN A 127 -5.26 -12.31 -0.11
N GLU A 128 -5.01 -11.03 0.22
CA GLU A 128 -6.01 -9.96 0.07
C GLU A 128 -6.45 -9.73 -1.39
N LEU A 129 -5.57 -10.02 -2.34
CA LEU A 129 -5.85 -9.87 -3.77
C LEU A 129 -6.61 -11.07 -4.35
N THR A 130 -6.86 -12.13 -3.57
CA THR A 130 -7.63 -13.29 -3.99
C THR A 130 -9.07 -13.23 -3.49
N GLU A 131 -10.02 -13.62 -4.33
CA GLU A 131 -11.43 -13.76 -3.98
C GLU A 131 -11.76 -15.19 -3.50
N PHE A 132 -10.94 -16.17 -3.91
CA PHE A 132 -11.11 -17.58 -3.53
C PHE A 132 -9.77 -18.32 -3.52
N VAL A 133 -9.71 -19.41 -2.75
CA VAL A 133 -8.52 -20.26 -2.59
C VAL A 133 -8.10 -20.86 -3.93
N GLY A 134 -6.81 -20.68 -4.27
CA GLY A 134 -6.22 -21.21 -5.50
C GLY A 134 -6.39 -20.30 -6.73
N GLN A 135 -6.98 -19.11 -6.57
CA GLN A 135 -7.07 -18.13 -7.64
C GLN A 135 -5.67 -17.71 -8.13
N GLU A 136 -5.56 -17.52 -9.44
CA GLU A 136 -4.38 -16.93 -10.06
C GLU A 136 -4.43 -15.41 -9.98
N ILE A 137 -3.37 -14.82 -9.44
CA ILE A 137 -3.22 -13.38 -9.26
C ILE A 137 -2.36 -12.85 -10.40
N LYS A 138 -2.87 -11.84 -11.11
CA LYS A 138 -2.16 -11.14 -12.18
C LYS A 138 -1.76 -9.76 -11.69
N LEU A 139 -0.46 -9.51 -11.58
CA LEU A 139 0.07 -8.21 -11.20
C LEU A 139 0.65 -7.51 -12.43
N ASP A 140 0.23 -6.27 -12.69
CA ASP A 140 0.94 -5.41 -13.62
C ASP A 140 2.30 -4.97 -13.03
N ILE A 141 3.18 -4.45 -13.86
CA ILE A 141 4.54 -4.07 -13.41
C ILE A 141 4.52 -3.10 -12.22
N PRO A 142 3.75 -2.00 -12.21
CA PRO A 142 3.68 -1.12 -11.06
C PRO A 142 3.23 -1.81 -9.76
N SER A 143 2.24 -2.68 -9.85
CA SER A 143 1.76 -3.48 -8.72
C SER A 143 2.79 -4.49 -8.24
N LEU A 144 3.45 -5.18 -9.17
CA LEU A 144 4.52 -6.15 -8.87
C LEU A 144 5.69 -5.47 -8.15
N LEU A 145 6.18 -4.33 -8.65
CA LEU A 145 7.29 -3.61 -8.07
C LEU A 145 6.96 -3.09 -6.67
N SER A 146 5.75 -2.58 -6.47
CA SER A 146 5.28 -2.09 -5.17
C SER A 146 5.03 -3.23 -4.18
N CYS A 147 4.42 -4.33 -4.64
CA CYS A 147 4.15 -5.52 -3.82
C CYS A 147 5.45 -6.18 -3.33
N MET A 148 6.47 -6.27 -4.18
CA MET A 148 7.74 -6.96 -3.91
C MET A 148 8.77 -6.11 -3.18
N PHE A 149 8.42 -4.92 -2.70
CA PHE A 149 9.33 -4.00 -1.99
C PHE A 149 10.60 -3.68 -2.77
N VAL A 150 10.45 -3.42 -4.06
CA VAL A 150 11.58 -3.12 -4.95
C VAL A 150 12.19 -1.78 -4.61
N ARG A 151 13.51 -1.75 -4.45
CA ARG A 151 14.25 -0.53 -4.17
C ARG A 151 14.72 0.11 -5.48
N ARG A 152 14.33 1.35 -5.70
CA ARG A 152 14.84 2.19 -6.80
C ARG A 152 16.17 2.78 -6.38
N PHE A 153 17.18 2.67 -7.22
CA PHE A 153 18.42 3.41 -7.00
C PHE A 153 18.16 4.88 -7.34
N LYS A 154 18.72 5.79 -6.57
CA LYS A 154 18.72 7.22 -6.89
C LYS A 154 19.52 7.41 -8.19
N SER A 155 18.87 7.41 -9.32
CA SER A 155 19.33 8.15 -10.48
C SER A 155 18.59 9.48 -10.46
N ASP A 156 19.26 10.57 -10.78
CA ASP A 156 18.75 11.93 -10.75
C ASP A 156 17.60 12.17 -11.77
N ASN A 157 17.22 11.15 -12.46
CA ASN A 157 16.12 11.17 -13.40
C ASN A 157 14.98 10.31 -12.84
N ARG A 158 13.78 10.86 -12.81
CA ARG A 158 12.50 10.16 -12.60
C ARG A 158 12.27 9.12 -13.71
N GLU A 159 13.23 8.21 -13.85
CA GLU A 159 13.24 7.25 -14.93
C GLU A 159 12.22 6.14 -14.66
N THR A 160 11.51 5.94 -15.68
CA THR A 160 10.54 4.92 -16.02
C THR A 160 10.62 3.66 -15.16
N VAL A 161 9.50 3.33 -14.54
CA VAL A 161 9.18 2.11 -13.79
C VAL A 161 9.55 0.80 -14.53
N ALA A 162 9.94 0.88 -15.77
CA ALA A 162 10.29 -0.23 -16.66
C ALA A 162 11.80 -0.55 -16.71
N ASP A 163 12.59 -0.14 -15.71
CA ASP A 163 13.99 -0.52 -15.65
C ASP A 163 14.09 -2.03 -15.39
N LYS A 164 14.85 -2.73 -16.23
CA LYS A 164 15.10 -4.17 -16.13
C LYS A 164 15.66 -4.57 -14.76
N GLU A 165 16.42 -3.69 -14.10
CA GLU A 165 16.97 -3.95 -12.76
C GLU A 165 15.88 -3.96 -11.67
N LEU A 166 14.87 -3.11 -11.78
CA LEU A 166 13.74 -3.11 -10.86
C LEU A 166 12.95 -4.41 -10.97
N VAL A 167 12.68 -4.84 -12.19
CA VAL A 167 11.97 -6.09 -12.46
C VAL A 167 12.77 -7.30 -11.97
N LYS A 168 14.09 -7.32 -12.11
CA LYS A 168 14.94 -8.39 -11.56
C LYS A 168 14.83 -8.51 -10.05
N GLN A 169 14.76 -7.39 -9.32
CA GLN A 169 14.54 -7.41 -7.87
C GLN A 169 13.19 -8.04 -7.52
N ALA A 170 12.12 -7.65 -8.22
CA ALA A 170 10.79 -8.21 -8.00
C ALA A 170 10.77 -9.72 -8.29
N LEU A 171 11.42 -10.15 -9.36
CA LEU A 171 11.57 -11.57 -9.71
C LEU A 171 12.33 -12.36 -8.65
N TYR A 172 13.38 -11.78 -8.08
CA TYR A 172 14.12 -12.43 -7.00
C TYR A 172 13.19 -12.74 -5.81
N MET A 173 12.38 -11.77 -5.38
CA MET A 173 11.40 -11.99 -4.30
C MET A 173 10.35 -13.02 -4.67
N THR A 174 9.86 -12.99 -5.89
CA THR A 174 8.88 -13.95 -6.40
C THR A 174 9.47 -15.36 -6.48
N SER A 175 10.70 -15.51 -6.99
CA SER A 175 11.43 -16.78 -7.03
C SER A 175 11.66 -17.34 -5.62
N TYR A 176 12.01 -16.50 -4.67
CA TYR A 176 12.16 -16.92 -3.28
C TYR A 176 10.85 -17.48 -2.71
N LEU A 177 9.73 -16.77 -2.91
CA LEU A 177 8.40 -17.28 -2.49
C LEU A 177 8.04 -18.62 -3.12
N PHE A 178 8.45 -18.84 -4.37
CA PHE A 178 8.30 -20.11 -5.07
C PHE A 178 9.20 -21.20 -4.47
N GLU A 179 10.48 -20.91 -4.25
CA GLU A 179 11.47 -21.87 -3.69
C GLU A 179 11.08 -22.37 -2.31
N ILE A 180 10.58 -21.47 -1.45
CA ILE A 180 10.08 -21.86 -0.12
C ILE A 180 8.69 -22.53 -0.19
N GLY A 181 8.09 -22.58 -1.37
CA GLY A 181 6.83 -23.27 -1.64
C GLY A 181 5.58 -22.54 -1.16
N TYR A 182 5.62 -21.23 -0.97
CA TYR A 182 4.43 -20.45 -0.59
C TYR A 182 3.56 -20.08 -1.78
N VAL A 183 4.15 -19.95 -2.94
CA VAL A 183 3.43 -19.66 -4.19
C VAL A 183 3.83 -20.61 -5.30
N LYS A 184 3.01 -20.70 -6.37
CA LYS A 184 3.26 -21.47 -7.59
C LYS A 184 2.84 -20.65 -8.81
N GLY A 185 3.20 -21.11 -10.01
CA GLY A 185 2.67 -20.59 -11.27
C GLY A 185 3.40 -19.39 -11.84
N ILE A 186 4.67 -19.17 -11.49
CA ILE A 186 5.47 -18.08 -12.05
C ILE A 186 5.81 -18.35 -13.49
N ASN A 187 4.92 -17.99 -14.39
CA ASN A 187 5.23 -17.87 -15.81
C ASN A 187 5.70 -16.43 -16.06
N CYS A 188 7.02 -16.23 -16.02
CA CYS A 188 7.61 -14.98 -16.50
C CYS A 188 7.21 -14.82 -17.96
N ILE A 189 6.26 -13.97 -18.25
CA ILE A 189 5.94 -13.62 -19.62
C ILE A 189 7.14 -12.83 -20.13
N ASN A 190 7.70 -13.26 -21.26
CA ASN A 190 8.64 -12.49 -22.07
C ASN A 190 7.91 -11.27 -22.67
N GLY A 191 7.35 -10.43 -21.80
CA GLY A 191 6.66 -9.20 -22.15
C GLY A 191 7.66 -8.07 -22.31
N ASP A 192 7.31 -7.12 -23.13
CA ASP A 192 8.04 -5.87 -23.27
C ASP A 192 7.95 -5.11 -21.92
N VAL A 193 9.04 -5.16 -21.14
CA VAL A 193 9.17 -4.52 -19.82
C VAL A 193 9.01 -2.99 -19.92
N SER A 194 9.05 -2.42 -21.13
CA SER A 194 8.80 -1.00 -21.37
C SER A 194 7.31 -0.61 -21.25
N ARG A 195 6.40 -1.60 -21.21
CA ARG A 195 4.96 -1.36 -21.05
C ARG A 195 4.54 -1.50 -19.62
N THR A 196 4.14 -0.40 -19.02
CA THR A 196 3.64 -0.32 -17.63
C THR A 196 2.30 -1.04 -17.41
N ASP A 197 1.64 -1.46 -18.46
CA ASP A 197 0.37 -2.20 -18.47
C ASP A 197 0.56 -3.71 -18.67
N SER A 198 1.80 -4.16 -18.93
CA SER A 198 2.11 -5.58 -19.01
C SER A 198 2.09 -6.19 -17.61
N TYR A 199 1.36 -7.29 -17.44
CA TYR A 199 1.46 -8.05 -16.19
C TYR A 199 2.59 -9.07 -16.28
N TYR A 200 3.11 -9.44 -15.12
CA TYR A 200 4.30 -10.27 -15.01
C TYR A 200 3.95 -11.64 -14.41
N GLY A 201 3.34 -12.50 -15.20
CA GLY A 201 3.03 -13.87 -14.80
C GLY A 201 1.79 -14.01 -13.92
N GLU A 202 1.47 -15.25 -13.64
CA GLU A 202 0.33 -15.67 -12.83
C GLU A 202 0.86 -16.33 -11.56
N ILE A 203 0.44 -15.85 -10.40
CA ILE A 203 0.87 -16.33 -9.10
C ILE A 203 -0.35 -16.87 -8.36
N SER A 204 -0.30 -18.09 -7.85
CA SER A 204 -1.29 -18.61 -6.91
C SER A 204 -0.65 -19.08 -5.62
N ILE A 205 -1.37 -18.89 -4.50
CA ILE A 205 -0.93 -19.31 -3.17
C ILE A 205 -1.06 -20.82 -3.07
N THR A 206 -0.05 -21.49 -2.52
CA THR A 206 -0.07 -22.95 -2.26
C THR A 206 -0.72 -23.27 -0.91
N PRO A 207 -1.07 -24.54 -0.64
CA PRO A 207 -1.49 -24.95 0.71
C PRO A 207 -0.49 -24.54 1.80
N LYS A 208 0.82 -24.68 1.56
CA LYS A 208 1.86 -24.25 2.50
C LYS A 208 1.87 -22.73 2.71
N GLY A 209 1.55 -21.96 1.67
CA GLY A 209 1.37 -20.51 1.78
C GLY A 209 0.18 -20.16 2.67
N TYR A 210 -0.94 -20.84 2.50
CA TYR A 210 -2.12 -20.64 3.38
C TYR A 210 -1.85 -21.03 4.82
N ASP A 211 -1.14 -22.15 5.08
CA ASP A 211 -0.72 -22.51 6.45
C ASP A 211 0.12 -21.40 7.10
N ARG A 212 0.99 -20.74 6.32
CA ARG A 212 1.77 -19.60 6.82
C ARG A 212 0.89 -18.39 7.12
N ILE A 213 -0.08 -18.08 6.28
CA ILE A 213 -1.05 -16.99 6.48
C ILE A 213 -1.82 -17.21 7.79
N ASP A 214 -2.33 -18.41 8.01
CA ASP A 214 -3.06 -18.77 9.23
C ASP A 214 -2.20 -18.59 10.47
N GLN A 215 -0.92 -18.99 10.44
CA GLN A 215 0.02 -18.76 11.54
C GLN A 215 0.25 -17.27 11.84
N LEU A 216 0.33 -16.42 10.79
CA LEU A 216 0.50 -14.99 10.97
C LEU A 216 -0.75 -14.34 11.59
N GLN A 217 -1.93 -14.71 11.11
CA GLN A 217 -3.21 -14.20 11.63
C GLN A 217 -3.48 -14.65 13.07
N GLN A 218 -3.08 -15.89 13.44
CA GLN A 218 -3.20 -16.38 14.83
C GLN A 218 -2.30 -15.57 15.77
N ARG A 219 -1.05 -15.28 15.40
CA ARG A 219 -0.14 -14.46 16.21
C ARG A 219 -0.69 -13.04 16.46
N ASP A 220 -1.33 -12.45 15.46
CA ASP A 220 -1.96 -11.13 15.62
C ASP A 220 -3.14 -11.19 16.60
N ASN A 221 -3.88 -12.28 16.64
CA ASN A 221 -4.98 -12.49 17.58
C ASN A 221 -4.47 -12.74 18.99
N GLU A 222 -3.48 -13.61 19.17
CA GLU A 222 -2.84 -13.85 20.48
C GLU A 222 -2.24 -12.56 21.07
N GLY A 223 -1.63 -11.72 20.23
CA GLY A 223 -1.12 -10.40 20.66
C GLY A 223 -2.22 -9.46 21.15
N LYS A 224 -3.40 -9.50 20.53
CA LYS A 224 -4.58 -8.70 20.95
C LYS A 224 -5.18 -9.23 22.24
N ASP A 225 -5.25 -10.54 22.40
CA ASP A 225 -5.74 -11.17 23.64
C ASP A 225 -4.79 -10.91 24.81
N ALA A 226 -3.48 -10.90 24.59
CA ALA A 226 -2.50 -10.51 25.59
C ALA A 226 -2.61 -9.04 26.01
N LEU A 227 -2.90 -8.13 25.07
CA LEU A 227 -3.15 -6.71 25.37
C LEU A 227 -4.45 -6.50 26.16
N VAL A 228 -5.49 -7.27 25.88
CA VAL A 228 -6.73 -7.25 26.64
C VAL A 228 -6.50 -7.83 28.05
N ALA A 229 -5.77 -8.93 28.19
CA ALA A 229 -5.44 -9.51 29.49
C ALA A 229 -4.55 -8.59 30.36
N MET A 230 -3.60 -7.87 29.77
CA MET A 230 -2.78 -6.86 30.46
C MET A 230 -3.59 -5.64 30.91
N ARG A 231 -4.64 -5.24 30.18
CA ARG A 231 -5.56 -4.17 30.57
C ARG A 231 -6.46 -4.52 31.77
N PHE A 232 -6.63 -5.79 32.06
CA PHE A 232 -7.46 -6.29 33.17
C PHE A 232 -6.62 -6.74 34.39
N GLY A 233 -5.41 -6.19 34.57
CA GLY A 233 -4.63 -6.37 35.80
C GLY A 233 -5.35 -5.83 37.04
N SER A 234 -4.80 -6.12 38.22
CA SER A 234 -5.42 -5.84 39.54
C SER A 234 -5.90 -4.40 39.76
N GLU A 235 -5.37 -3.42 39.03
CA GLU A 235 -5.78 -2.01 39.09
C GLU A 235 -7.11 -1.71 38.37
N THR A 236 -7.56 -2.59 37.47
CA THR A 236 -8.81 -2.43 36.70
C THR A 236 -9.96 -3.29 37.20
N LEU A 237 -9.77 -4.03 38.31
CA LEU A 237 -10.81 -4.87 38.93
C LEU A 237 -12.07 -4.06 39.28
N LYS A 238 -11.92 -2.81 39.73
CA LYS A 238 -13.04 -1.91 40.03
C LYS A 238 -13.87 -1.48 38.82
N LEU A 239 -13.27 -1.48 37.63
CA LEU A 239 -13.97 -1.20 36.35
C LEU A 239 -14.77 -2.43 35.88
N ARG A 240 -14.34 -3.64 36.23
CA ARG A 240 -15.02 -4.89 35.90
C ARG A 240 -16.31 -5.11 36.71
N GLU A 241 -16.38 -4.56 37.92
CA GLU A 241 -17.57 -4.63 38.79
C GLU A 241 -18.63 -3.57 38.42
N ALA A 242 -18.29 -2.63 37.52
CA ALA A 242 -19.16 -1.52 37.10
C ALA A 242 -19.79 -1.72 35.70
N ILE A 243 -19.52 -2.86 35.04
CA ILE A 243 -20.10 -3.30 33.76
C ILE A 243 -20.92 -4.56 33.98
#